data_cc790b67a470c696f4d55d09fb4251cb
#
_entry.id   cc790b67a470c696f4d55d09fb4251cb
#
_cell.length_a   1.000
_cell.length_b   1.000
_cell.length_c   1.000
_cell.angle_alpha   90.00
_cell.angle_beta   90.00
_cell.angle_gamma   90.00
#
_symmetry.space_group_name_H-M   'P 1'
#
loop_
_entity.id
_entity.type
_entity.pdbx_description
1 polymer ?
#
loop_
_entity_poly.entity_id
_entity_poly.type
_entity_poly.pdbx_seq_one_letter_code
_entity_poly.pdbx_strand_id
1 'polypeptide(L)'
;MKKILNTFIFASLMAAVSSCTAKYEDINSNPYQPGDLSADDYALGSAMNNLAGCVVSPDVNTAQFTDCLLGGPMGGYFADSKASWERTISNFNPEDGWTNVFLKSDKVLPVLYSNLSIVEVVSQNTNNPVPLAIATIIKVAAMHRIADAYGPIPYSKIGADGSITTPYDSEQEVYNKFFEELNHSIGVLNEHPNDRLTASADYIYQGDVKKWIRFANSLKLRLAIRIANVDKVTAQKMAEEAVDPQNGGVIEQNTDNAAWSYFSGSVNNPIYVAKEYNHVDVHKEDNSACLTGGDTHVAADIICYMNGYEDPRREKYFVKSEWKGHEYVGLRRGIIIPVLETTGHKYSGINMKPNDPLYWMNAAEVAFLRAEAAAIYNFNMGGEAGEFYNTGIRLSFEQWGADGAEEYLNNETLRPETYVDPDGKNSYDRDLSRITVKWDNAASPEEKQERIIIQKWIANWQLGNEAWADYRRTGYPHLIPATAAGNKSGGIVDSERGARRIPYPASEYGDNPVNINYAVATYLGCLLYTSPSPRDR
;
A
#
# COMPACT_ATOMS: atom_id res chain seq x y z
N MET A 1 -59.58 -27.29 -49.90
CA MET A 1 -58.21 -27.80 -49.74
C MET A 1 -57.15 -26.71 -49.54
N LYS A 2 -57.12 -25.62 -50.32
CA LYS A 2 -56.10 -24.54 -50.12
C LYS A 2 -56.14 -23.82 -48.75
N LYS A 3 -57.32 -23.63 -48.13
CA LYS A 3 -57.38 -22.98 -46.81
C LYS A 3 -56.91 -23.88 -45.66
N ILE A 4 -57.06 -25.17 -45.73
CA ILE A 4 -56.64 -26.15 -44.73
C ILE A 4 -55.09 -26.30 -44.79
N LEU A 5 -54.52 -26.28 -46.01
CA LEU A 5 -53.08 -26.39 -46.22
C LEU A 5 -52.35 -25.16 -45.66
N ASN A 6 -52.88 -23.94 -45.83
CA ASN A 6 -52.27 -22.73 -45.30
C ASN A 6 -52.34 -22.66 -43.75
N THR A 7 -53.38 -23.23 -43.13
CA THR A 7 -53.50 -23.29 -41.68
C THR A 7 -52.50 -24.29 -41.08
N PHE A 8 -52.23 -25.40 -41.74
CA PHE A 8 -51.25 -26.39 -41.31
C PHE A 8 -49.81 -25.88 -41.50
N ILE A 9 -49.53 -25.13 -42.55
CA ILE A 9 -48.22 -24.50 -42.76
C ILE A 9 -47.96 -23.40 -41.71
N PHE A 10 -48.93 -22.60 -41.34
CA PHE A 10 -48.78 -21.56 -40.30
C PHE A 10 -48.67 -22.19 -38.92
N ALA A 11 -49.35 -23.27 -38.59
CA ALA A 11 -49.23 -23.99 -37.33
C ALA A 11 -47.84 -24.69 -37.19
N SER A 12 -47.33 -25.26 -38.28
CA SER A 12 -45.97 -25.86 -38.27
C SER A 12 -44.86 -24.83 -38.22
N LEU A 13 -45.03 -23.62 -38.77
CA LEU A 13 -44.06 -22.53 -38.62
C LEU A 13 -44.03 -21.97 -37.19
N MET A 14 -45.18 -21.84 -36.49
CA MET A 14 -45.19 -21.41 -35.09
C MET A 14 -44.61 -22.47 -34.13
N ALA A 15 -44.79 -23.76 -34.41
CA ALA A 15 -44.19 -24.83 -33.63
C ALA A 15 -42.66 -24.91 -33.81
N ALA A 16 -42.14 -24.52 -35.00
CA ALA A 16 -40.71 -24.49 -35.24
C ALA A 16 -40.00 -23.30 -34.56
N VAL A 17 -40.69 -22.19 -34.34
CA VAL A 17 -40.13 -21.02 -33.66
C VAL A 17 -40.10 -21.19 -32.14
N SER A 18 -41.07 -21.90 -31.55
CA SER A 18 -41.11 -22.20 -30.11
C SER A 18 -40.13 -23.31 -29.69
N SER A 19 -39.67 -24.14 -30.65
CA SER A 19 -38.69 -25.21 -30.39
C SER A 19 -37.25 -24.68 -30.26
N CYS A 20 -36.94 -23.54 -30.86
CA CYS A 20 -35.57 -22.95 -30.77
C CYS A 20 -35.32 -22.16 -29.49
N THR A 21 -36.36 -21.74 -28.77
CA THR A 21 -36.19 -20.98 -27.53
C THR A 21 -36.37 -21.82 -26.27
N ALA A 22 -37.00 -22.99 -26.37
CA ALA A 22 -37.28 -23.85 -25.21
C ALA A 22 -36.05 -24.53 -24.57
N LYS A 23 -34.89 -24.43 -25.19
CA LYS A 23 -33.61 -24.92 -24.64
C LYS A 23 -32.52 -23.84 -24.58
N TYR A 24 -32.92 -22.58 -24.67
CA TYR A 24 -31.95 -21.49 -24.69
C TYR A 24 -31.25 -21.36 -23.33
N GLU A 25 -31.91 -21.63 -22.24
CA GLU A 25 -31.34 -21.68 -20.90
C GLU A 25 -30.44 -22.91 -20.73
N ASP A 26 -30.82 -24.08 -21.23
CA ASP A 26 -29.99 -25.29 -21.16
C ASP A 26 -28.76 -25.24 -22.06
N ILE A 27 -28.83 -24.53 -23.20
CA ILE A 27 -27.69 -24.39 -24.14
C ILE A 27 -26.71 -23.31 -23.68
N ASN A 28 -27.19 -22.32 -22.95
CA ASN A 28 -26.35 -21.26 -22.36
C ASN A 28 -25.97 -21.52 -20.89
N SER A 29 -26.48 -22.58 -20.27
CA SER A 29 -25.91 -23.03 -19.00
C SER A 29 -24.55 -23.68 -19.27
N ASN A 30 -23.52 -23.16 -18.68
CA ASN A 30 -22.19 -23.77 -18.72
C ASN A 30 -22.24 -25.11 -17.96
N PRO A 31 -22.12 -26.29 -18.62
CA PRO A 31 -22.20 -27.60 -17.94
C PRO A 31 -21.01 -27.82 -16.96
N TYR A 32 -20.04 -26.91 -16.94
CA TYR A 32 -18.93 -26.87 -15.99
C TYR A 32 -19.12 -25.79 -14.91
N GLN A 33 -20.28 -25.08 -14.90
CA GLN A 33 -20.65 -24.35 -13.70
C GLN A 33 -21.01 -25.39 -12.63
N PRO A 34 -20.34 -25.35 -11.46
CA PRO A 34 -20.71 -26.24 -10.36
C PRO A 34 -22.18 -26.00 -10.04
N GLY A 35 -23.07 -26.94 -10.43
CA GLY A 35 -24.42 -26.95 -9.91
C GLY A 35 -24.30 -27.17 -8.40
N ASP A 36 -24.93 -26.32 -7.60
CA ASP A 36 -25.15 -26.47 -6.16
C ASP A 36 -23.94 -26.36 -5.17
N LEU A 37 -22.74 -26.00 -5.55
CA LEU A 37 -22.06 -25.02 -4.72
C LEU A 37 -22.91 -23.77 -4.84
N SER A 38 -23.49 -23.30 -3.76
CA SER A 38 -24.34 -22.12 -3.90
C SER A 38 -23.54 -21.14 -4.75
N ALA A 39 -24.06 -20.73 -5.90
CA ALA A 39 -23.34 -19.84 -6.83
C ALA A 39 -22.85 -18.61 -6.07
N ASP A 40 -23.50 -18.28 -4.99
CA ASP A 40 -23.23 -17.24 -4.03
C ASP A 40 -21.91 -17.46 -3.25
N ASP A 41 -21.60 -18.69 -2.78
CA ASP A 41 -20.35 -18.92 -2.03
C ASP A 41 -19.11 -18.86 -2.93
N TYR A 42 -19.17 -19.38 -4.14
CA TYR A 42 -18.05 -19.32 -5.08
C TYR A 42 -17.87 -17.90 -5.64
N ALA A 43 -18.95 -17.25 -6.05
CA ALA A 43 -18.91 -15.89 -6.57
C ALA A 43 -18.45 -14.91 -5.48
N LEU A 44 -18.99 -15.05 -4.26
CA LEU A 44 -18.58 -14.24 -3.10
C LEU A 44 -17.10 -14.45 -2.77
N GLY A 45 -16.65 -15.70 -2.67
CA GLY A 45 -15.26 -15.98 -2.31
C GLY A 45 -14.25 -15.45 -3.32
N SER A 46 -14.54 -15.61 -4.62
CA SER A 46 -13.72 -15.05 -5.69
C SER A 46 -13.71 -13.52 -5.65
N ALA A 47 -14.87 -12.89 -5.49
CA ALA A 47 -14.98 -11.44 -5.44
C ALA A 47 -14.26 -10.85 -4.21
N MET A 48 -14.41 -11.45 -3.04
CA MET A 48 -13.73 -11.01 -1.81
C MET A 48 -12.20 -11.08 -1.93
N ASN A 49 -11.66 -12.19 -2.46
CA ASN A 49 -10.21 -12.32 -2.64
C ASN A 49 -9.67 -11.40 -3.74
N ASN A 50 -10.42 -11.16 -4.82
CA ASN A 50 -10.05 -10.18 -5.83
C ASN A 50 -10.03 -8.74 -5.26
N LEU A 51 -11.00 -8.39 -4.40
CA LEU A 51 -11.00 -7.13 -3.66
C LEU A 51 -9.77 -7.00 -2.78
N ALA A 52 -9.47 -8.03 -1.98
CA ALA A 52 -8.29 -8.05 -1.13
C ALA A 52 -6.99 -7.85 -1.93
N GLY A 53 -6.91 -8.44 -3.12
CA GLY A 53 -5.80 -8.26 -4.06
C GLY A 53 -5.62 -6.82 -4.59
N CYS A 54 -6.56 -5.92 -4.35
CA CYS A 54 -6.45 -4.50 -4.74
C CYS A 54 -5.75 -3.63 -3.68
N VAL A 55 -5.56 -4.11 -2.46
CA VAL A 55 -4.93 -3.31 -1.38
C VAL A 55 -3.40 -3.26 -1.56
N VAL A 56 -2.72 -4.39 -1.39
CA VAL A 56 -1.33 -4.59 -1.85
C VAL A 56 -1.40 -5.78 -2.80
N SER A 57 -1.12 -5.55 -4.06
CA SER A 57 -1.44 -6.52 -5.10
C SER A 57 -0.57 -7.77 -5.04
N PRO A 58 -1.13 -8.99 -5.07
CA PRO A 58 -0.36 -10.21 -5.26
C PRO A 58 0.08 -10.42 -6.73
N ASP A 59 -0.42 -9.59 -7.67
CA ASP A 59 0.02 -9.58 -9.06
C ASP A 59 1.33 -8.82 -9.20
N VAL A 60 2.36 -9.48 -9.70
CA VAL A 60 3.71 -8.91 -9.79
C VAL A 60 3.78 -7.67 -10.68
N ASN A 61 3.03 -7.63 -11.78
CA ASN A 61 3.06 -6.49 -12.69
C ASN A 61 2.43 -5.24 -12.06
N THR A 62 1.47 -5.41 -11.16
CA THR A 62 0.89 -4.32 -10.39
C THR A 62 1.82 -3.92 -9.24
N ALA A 63 2.26 -4.88 -8.42
CA ALA A 63 3.11 -4.62 -7.26
C ALA A 63 4.47 -4.02 -7.63
N GLN A 64 5.04 -4.39 -8.78
CA GLN A 64 6.26 -3.76 -9.28
C GLN A 64 6.11 -2.24 -9.35
N PHE A 65 5.03 -1.74 -9.96
CA PHE A 65 4.83 -0.31 -10.15
C PHE A 65 4.28 0.41 -8.91
N THR A 66 3.42 -0.23 -8.13
CA THR A 66 2.82 0.42 -6.97
C THR A 66 3.72 0.38 -5.73
N ASP A 67 4.52 -0.67 -5.57
CA ASP A 67 5.30 -0.91 -4.36
C ASP A 67 6.81 -0.87 -4.61
N CYS A 68 7.35 -1.58 -5.61
CA CYS A 68 8.80 -1.60 -5.85
C CYS A 68 9.33 -0.29 -6.46
N LEU A 69 8.61 0.32 -7.42
CA LEU A 69 9.07 1.47 -8.20
C LEU A 69 8.43 2.81 -7.80
N LEU A 70 7.34 2.79 -7.02
CA LEU A 70 6.72 3.97 -6.43
C LEU A 70 6.95 4.01 -4.91
N GLY A 71 6.22 3.18 -4.16
CA GLY A 71 6.21 3.24 -2.71
C GLY A 71 7.60 3.02 -2.11
N GLY A 72 8.33 2.02 -2.59
CA GLY A 72 9.67 1.71 -2.11
C GLY A 72 10.64 2.86 -2.23
N PRO A 73 10.87 3.44 -3.43
CA PRO A 73 11.75 4.58 -3.61
C PRO A 73 11.26 5.85 -2.91
N MET A 74 9.96 6.17 -2.99
CA MET A 74 9.43 7.37 -2.36
C MET A 74 9.45 7.28 -0.83
N GLY A 75 9.30 6.07 -0.27
CA GLY A 75 9.40 5.79 1.15
C GLY A 75 10.81 5.55 1.68
N GLY A 76 11.83 5.56 0.81
CA GLY A 76 13.23 5.38 1.23
C GLY A 76 13.64 3.94 1.53
N TYR A 77 12.89 2.94 1.03
CA TYR A 77 13.19 1.52 1.24
C TYR A 77 13.96 0.89 0.09
N PHE A 78 13.56 1.21 -1.14
CA PHE A 78 14.12 0.60 -2.34
C PHE A 78 14.74 1.64 -3.25
N ALA A 79 15.65 1.20 -4.10
CA ALA A 79 16.26 2.01 -5.13
C ALA A 79 16.22 1.26 -6.47
N ASP A 80 15.89 2.00 -7.52
CA ASP A 80 15.93 1.49 -8.89
C ASP A 80 17.39 1.22 -9.27
N SER A 81 17.67 0.05 -9.81
CA SER A 81 19.04 -0.37 -10.14
C SER A 81 19.26 -0.69 -11.62
N LYS A 82 18.28 -0.42 -12.49
CA LYS A 82 18.42 -0.65 -13.93
C LYS A 82 18.87 0.59 -14.69
N ALA A 83 20.13 0.61 -15.09
CA ALA A 83 20.78 1.75 -15.75
C ALA A 83 20.09 2.21 -17.06
N SER A 84 19.37 1.34 -17.76
CA SER A 84 18.65 1.70 -18.98
C SER A 84 17.34 2.45 -18.75
N TRP A 85 16.90 2.59 -17.51
CA TRP A 85 15.71 3.36 -17.18
C TRP A 85 16.03 4.85 -17.04
N GLU A 86 15.69 5.60 -18.06
CA GLU A 86 15.92 7.05 -18.10
C GLU A 86 14.76 7.84 -17.47
N ARG A 87 13.57 7.22 -17.41
CA ARG A 87 12.33 7.86 -16.95
C ARG A 87 11.70 7.00 -15.87
N THR A 88 11.98 7.36 -14.61
CA THR A 88 11.48 6.65 -13.42
C THR A 88 10.76 7.58 -12.46
N ILE A 89 10.01 7.00 -11.53
CA ILE A 89 9.36 7.76 -10.46
C ILE A 89 10.40 8.34 -9.52
N SER A 90 11.45 7.58 -9.17
CA SER A 90 12.52 8.03 -8.28
C SER A 90 13.38 9.16 -8.85
N ASN A 91 13.41 9.30 -10.18
CA ASN A 91 14.04 10.42 -10.88
C ASN A 91 13.09 11.60 -11.15
N PHE A 92 11.86 11.52 -10.66
CA PHE A 92 10.81 12.54 -10.82
C PHE A 92 10.42 12.85 -12.27
N ASN A 93 10.60 11.90 -13.17
CA ASN A 93 10.20 12.00 -14.58
C ASN A 93 9.64 10.68 -15.11
N PRO A 94 8.60 10.10 -14.48
CA PRO A 94 8.09 8.81 -14.89
C PRO A 94 7.45 8.85 -16.28
N GLU A 95 7.47 7.71 -16.95
CA GLU A 95 6.58 7.44 -18.08
C GLU A 95 5.14 7.27 -17.60
N ASP A 96 4.19 7.58 -18.47
CA ASP A 96 2.76 7.49 -18.14
C ASP A 96 2.35 6.08 -17.66
N GLY A 97 2.89 5.05 -18.29
CA GLY A 97 2.65 3.65 -17.89
C GLY A 97 3.07 3.30 -16.45
N TRP A 98 3.96 4.11 -15.83
CA TRP A 98 4.39 3.91 -14.45
C TRP A 98 3.45 4.57 -13.43
N THR A 99 2.68 5.57 -13.86
CA THR A 99 1.82 6.36 -12.98
C THR A 99 0.34 6.05 -13.14
N ASN A 100 -0.04 5.26 -14.13
CA ASN A 100 -1.44 4.95 -14.39
C ASN A 100 -1.98 3.73 -13.64
N VAL A 101 -1.10 2.98 -12.95
CA VAL A 101 -1.40 1.64 -12.42
C VAL A 101 -2.56 1.63 -11.43
N PHE A 102 -2.70 2.66 -10.60
CA PHE A 102 -3.80 2.74 -9.66
C PHE A 102 -5.14 3.12 -10.32
N LEU A 103 -5.14 4.12 -11.22
CA LEU A 103 -6.37 4.68 -11.77
C LEU A 103 -6.83 3.97 -13.05
N LYS A 104 -5.89 3.60 -13.93
CA LYS A 104 -6.18 3.08 -15.27
C LYS A 104 -5.79 1.61 -15.45
N SER A 105 -5.14 1.03 -14.47
CA SER A 105 -4.83 -0.39 -14.52
C SER A 105 -6.10 -1.23 -14.46
N ASP A 106 -6.17 -2.24 -15.30
CA ASP A 106 -7.17 -3.31 -15.21
C ASP A 106 -6.98 -4.21 -13.97
N LYS A 107 -5.96 -3.93 -13.16
CA LYS A 107 -5.56 -4.71 -11.97
C LYS A 107 -5.97 -4.10 -10.64
N VAL A 108 -6.35 -2.82 -10.60
CA VAL A 108 -6.71 -2.16 -9.32
C VAL A 108 -8.13 -1.59 -9.41
N LEU A 109 -8.31 -0.38 -9.94
CA LEU A 109 -9.58 0.33 -9.82
C LEU A 109 -10.77 -0.40 -10.48
N PRO A 110 -10.68 -0.88 -11.73
CA PRO A 110 -11.78 -1.62 -12.35
C PRO A 110 -12.08 -2.96 -11.66
N VAL A 111 -11.04 -3.67 -11.19
CA VAL A 111 -11.21 -4.94 -10.45
C VAL A 111 -11.90 -4.68 -9.11
N LEU A 112 -11.50 -3.62 -8.39
CA LEU A 112 -12.10 -3.24 -7.11
C LEU A 112 -13.61 -3.04 -7.23
N TYR A 113 -14.05 -2.15 -8.14
CA TYR A 113 -15.46 -1.79 -8.24
C TYR A 113 -16.33 -2.89 -8.86
N SER A 114 -15.81 -3.66 -9.83
CA SER A 114 -16.56 -4.81 -10.38
C SER A 114 -16.81 -5.90 -9.34
N ASN A 115 -15.82 -6.22 -8.51
CA ASN A 115 -15.98 -7.22 -7.46
C ASN A 115 -16.80 -6.68 -6.27
N LEU A 116 -16.69 -5.40 -5.93
CA LEU A 116 -17.55 -4.78 -4.92
C LEU A 116 -19.02 -4.90 -5.29
N SER A 117 -19.38 -4.64 -6.56
CA SER A 117 -20.74 -4.80 -7.06
C SER A 117 -21.26 -6.24 -6.93
N ILE A 118 -20.41 -7.26 -7.15
CA ILE A 118 -20.78 -8.67 -6.93
C ILE A 118 -21.10 -8.91 -5.45
N VAL A 119 -20.23 -8.45 -4.54
CA VAL A 119 -20.44 -8.62 -3.09
C VAL A 119 -21.71 -7.91 -2.63
N GLU A 120 -22.00 -6.72 -3.17
CA GLU A 120 -23.22 -5.97 -2.86
C GLU A 120 -24.48 -6.77 -3.24
N VAL A 121 -24.53 -7.29 -4.47
CA VAL A 121 -25.65 -8.09 -4.96
C VAL A 121 -25.84 -9.37 -4.12
N VAL A 122 -24.74 -10.08 -3.81
CA VAL A 122 -24.82 -11.30 -2.98
C VAL A 122 -25.27 -10.96 -1.56
N SER A 123 -24.75 -9.92 -0.94
CA SER A 123 -25.17 -9.48 0.41
C SER A 123 -26.66 -9.12 0.47
N GLN A 124 -27.17 -8.44 -0.56
CA GLN A 124 -28.60 -8.11 -0.67
C GLN A 124 -29.45 -9.37 -0.83
N ASN A 125 -29.10 -10.28 -1.74
CA ASN A 125 -29.84 -11.50 -2.02
C ASN A 125 -29.87 -12.45 -0.82
N THR A 126 -28.80 -12.52 -0.05
CA THR A 126 -28.70 -13.38 1.13
C THR A 126 -29.16 -12.71 2.42
N ASN A 127 -29.50 -11.42 2.37
CA ASN A 127 -29.79 -10.58 3.54
C ASN A 127 -28.71 -10.68 4.63
N ASN A 128 -27.44 -10.81 4.20
CA ASN A 128 -26.28 -10.86 5.08
C ASN A 128 -25.40 -9.62 4.84
N PRO A 129 -25.33 -8.68 5.80
CA PRO A 129 -24.57 -7.44 5.61
C PRO A 129 -23.05 -7.60 5.85
N VAL A 130 -22.60 -8.70 6.45
CA VAL A 130 -21.19 -8.90 6.87
C VAL A 130 -20.22 -8.89 5.69
N PRO A 131 -20.47 -9.61 4.57
CA PRO A 131 -19.55 -9.56 3.43
C PRO A 131 -19.38 -8.15 2.85
N LEU A 132 -20.48 -7.39 2.73
CA LEU A 132 -20.43 -6.03 2.20
C LEU A 132 -19.68 -5.07 3.15
N ALA A 133 -19.86 -5.22 4.47
CA ALA A 133 -19.13 -4.44 5.46
C ALA A 133 -17.60 -4.69 5.34
N ILE A 134 -17.17 -5.95 5.22
CA ILE A 134 -15.76 -6.31 5.02
C ILE A 134 -15.26 -5.79 3.66
N ALA A 135 -16.01 -5.96 2.59
CA ALA A 135 -15.66 -5.46 1.26
C ALA A 135 -15.49 -3.93 1.25
N THR A 136 -16.31 -3.20 2.00
CA THR A 136 -16.20 -1.75 2.17
C THR A 136 -14.93 -1.37 2.93
N ILE A 137 -14.55 -2.10 3.97
CA ILE A 137 -13.26 -1.90 4.66
C ILE A 137 -12.09 -2.12 3.70
N ILE A 138 -12.13 -3.18 2.89
CA ILE A 138 -11.11 -3.46 1.86
C ILE A 138 -11.06 -2.34 0.83
N LYS A 139 -12.23 -1.84 0.38
CA LYS A 139 -12.30 -0.69 -0.54
C LYS A 139 -11.59 0.53 0.04
N VAL A 140 -11.85 0.89 1.29
CA VAL A 140 -11.16 2.02 1.95
C VAL A 140 -9.67 1.74 2.05
N ALA A 141 -9.26 0.50 2.40
CA ALA A 141 -7.86 0.10 2.47
C ALA A 141 -7.12 0.20 1.12
N ALA A 142 -7.79 -0.03 -0.01
CA ALA A 142 -7.21 0.16 -1.33
C ALA A 142 -7.22 1.65 -1.75
N MET A 143 -8.36 2.32 -1.58
CA MET A 143 -8.56 3.66 -2.12
C MET A 143 -7.79 4.75 -1.37
N HIS A 144 -7.48 4.58 -0.07
CA HIS A 144 -6.64 5.56 0.63
C HIS A 144 -5.22 5.62 0.05
N ARG A 145 -4.66 4.49 -0.42
CA ARG A 145 -3.36 4.46 -1.08
C ARG A 145 -3.38 5.25 -2.40
N ILE A 146 -4.50 5.17 -3.12
CA ILE A 146 -4.71 5.92 -4.38
C ILE A 146 -4.83 7.42 -4.09
N ALA A 147 -5.64 7.80 -3.09
CA ALA A 147 -5.77 9.17 -2.65
C ALA A 147 -4.42 9.73 -2.15
N ASP A 148 -3.66 8.93 -1.41
CA ASP A 148 -2.33 9.31 -0.96
C ASP A 148 -1.34 9.51 -2.11
N ALA A 149 -1.47 8.76 -3.21
CA ALA A 149 -0.57 8.88 -4.35
C ALA A 149 -0.90 10.07 -5.26
N TYR A 150 -2.18 10.33 -5.53
CA TYR A 150 -2.60 11.34 -6.53
C TYR A 150 -3.17 12.63 -5.91
N GLY A 151 -3.67 12.60 -4.68
CA GLY A 151 -4.49 13.67 -4.11
C GLY A 151 -5.97 13.48 -4.41
N PRO A 152 -6.66 14.46 -5.00
CA PRO A 152 -8.06 14.32 -5.45
C PRO A 152 -8.24 13.13 -6.40
N ILE A 153 -9.28 12.33 -6.17
CA ILE A 153 -9.60 11.13 -6.98
C ILE A 153 -11.11 11.00 -7.20
N PRO A 154 -11.55 10.29 -8.24
CA PRO A 154 -12.93 9.83 -8.32
C PRO A 154 -13.20 8.85 -7.17
N TYR A 155 -14.24 9.08 -6.37
CA TYR A 155 -14.58 8.20 -5.24
C TYR A 155 -16.09 8.09 -5.00
N SER A 156 -16.72 9.16 -4.48
CA SER A 156 -18.11 9.10 -3.98
C SER A 156 -19.15 8.97 -5.08
N LYS A 157 -18.80 9.31 -6.31
CA LYS A 157 -19.72 9.37 -7.46
C LYS A 157 -19.48 8.27 -8.49
N ILE A 158 -18.59 7.32 -8.21
CA ILE A 158 -18.33 6.20 -9.13
C ILE A 158 -19.62 5.37 -9.27
N GLY A 159 -20.10 5.25 -10.52
CA GLY A 159 -21.30 4.47 -10.84
C GLY A 159 -22.64 5.10 -10.46
N ALA A 160 -22.65 6.30 -9.87
CA ALA A 160 -23.86 6.91 -9.31
C ALA A 160 -24.92 7.27 -10.35
N ASP A 161 -24.52 7.63 -11.58
CA ASP A 161 -25.42 8.09 -12.65
C ASP A 161 -25.29 7.28 -13.96
N GLY A 162 -24.53 6.18 -13.92
CA GLY A 162 -24.22 5.37 -15.10
C GLY A 162 -23.28 6.06 -16.10
N SER A 163 -22.70 7.21 -15.75
CA SER A 163 -21.71 7.90 -16.58
C SER A 163 -20.39 7.13 -16.61
N ILE A 164 -19.75 7.11 -17.77
CA ILE A 164 -18.39 6.60 -17.94
C ILE A 164 -17.33 7.56 -17.46
N THR A 165 -17.68 8.84 -17.24
CA THR A 165 -16.80 9.88 -16.74
C THR A 165 -17.23 10.27 -15.34
N THR A 166 -16.33 10.09 -14.36
CA THR A 166 -16.65 10.37 -12.96
C THR A 166 -15.99 11.66 -12.48
N PRO A 167 -16.73 12.56 -11.81
CA PRO A 167 -16.15 13.71 -11.14
C PRO A 167 -15.15 13.30 -10.05
N TYR A 168 -14.13 14.12 -9.87
CA TYR A 168 -13.17 13.99 -8.77
C TYR A 168 -13.75 14.60 -7.49
N ASP A 169 -13.53 13.93 -6.39
CA ASP A 169 -13.74 14.48 -5.06
C ASP A 169 -12.43 15.12 -4.56
N SER A 170 -12.52 16.17 -3.75
CA SER A 170 -11.37 16.71 -3.03
C SER A 170 -10.85 15.68 -2.01
N GLU A 171 -9.61 15.82 -1.58
CA GLU A 171 -9.05 14.94 -0.55
C GLU A 171 -9.88 14.97 0.75
N GLN A 172 -10.39 16.13 1.13
CA GLN A 172 -11.26 16.26 2.30
C GLN A 172 -12.56 15.46 2.15
N GLU A 173 -13.22 15.55 1.00
CA GLU A 173 -14.44 14.77 0.72
C GLU A 173 -14.16 13.27 0.73
N VAL A 174 -13.04 12.85 0.11
CA VAL A 174 -12.62 11.44 0.09
C VAL A 174 -12.37 10.91 1.50
N TYR A 175 -11.62 11.64 2.34
CA TYR A 175 -11.32 11.22 3.72
C TYR A 175 -12.56 11.21 4.61
N ASN A 176 -13.45 12.19 4.47
CA ASN A 176 -14.73 12.19 5.18
C ASN A 176 -15.55 10.94 4.83
N LYS A 177 -15.55 10.56 3.55
CA LYS A 177 -16.26 9.36 3.10
C LYS A 177 -15.60 8.08 3.61
N PHE A 178 -14.27 8.02 3.70
CA PHE A 178 -13.56 6.90 4.32
C PHE A 178 -14.00 6.69 5.77
N PHE A 179 -14.08 7.76 6.57
CA PHE A 179 -14.54 7.66 7.96
C PHE A 179 -16.00 7.24 8.08
N GLU A 180 -16.87 7.78 7.23
CA GLU A 180 -18.28 7.37 7.18
C GLU A 180 -18.42 5.87 6.91
N GLU A 181 -17.73 5.37 5.89
CA GLU A 181 -17.77 3.97 5.47
C GLU A 181 -17.15 3.02 6.49
N LEU A 182 -16.02 3.41 7.10
CA LEU A 182 -15.41 2.62 8.18
C LEU A 182 -16.32 2.57 9.42
N ASN A 183 -16.89 3.70 9.84
CA ASN A 183 -17.79 3.73 11.00
C ASN A 183 -19.03 2.89 10.77
N HIS A 184 -19.64 2.96 9.59
CA HIS A 184 -20.76 2.12 9.22
C HIS A 184 -20.39 0.63 9.26
N SER A 185 -19.28 0.25 8.62
CA SER A 185 -18.84 -1.15 8.54
C SER A 185 -18.47 -1.71 9.91
N ILE A 186 -17.78 -0.93 10.76
CA ILE A 186 -17.46 -1.32 12.14
C ILE A 186 -18.76 -1.54 12.95
N GLY A 187 -19.75 -0.65 12.79
CA GLY A 187 -21.06 -0.80 13.42
C GLY A 187 -21.74 -2.13 13.02
N VAL A 188 -21.83 -2.39 11.74
CA VAL A 188 -22.40 -3.66 11.22
C VAL A 188 -21.65 -4.87 11.77
N LEU A 189 -20.33 -4.88 11.74
CA LEU A 189 -19.54 -6.01 12.22
C LEU A 189 -19.65 -6.21 13.74
N ASN A 190 -19.80 -5.14 14.53
CA ASN A 190 -20.03 -5.23 15.97
C ASN A 190 -21.42 -5.79 16.34
N GLU A 191 -22.41 -5.68 15.46
CA GLU A 191 -23.69 -6.36 15.61
C GLU A 191 -23.60 -7.86 15.26
N HIS A 192 -22.55 -8.27 14.49
CA HIS A 192 -22.31 -9.63 13.99
C HIS A 192 -20.95 -10.22 14.42
N PRO A 193 -20.49 -10.09 15.69
CA PRO A 193 -19.12 -10.39 16.06
C PRO A 193 -18.74 -11.88 16.05
N ASN A 194 -19.72 -12.77 15.93
CA ASN A 194 -19.54 -14.22 15.88
C ASN A 194 -19.80 -14.82 14.49
N ASP A 195 -20.22 -14.00 13.54
CA ASP A 195 -20.38 -14.42 12.16
C ASP A 195 -19.00 -14.66 11.54
N ARG A 196 -18.97 -15.49 10.51
CA ARG A 196 -17.73 -15.81 9.81
C ARG A 196 -17.97 -15.88 8.31
N LEU A 197 -17.03 -15.38 7.54
CA LEU A 197 -16.90 -15.77 6.14
C LEU A 197 -16.30 -17.18 6.05
N THR A 198 -16.54 -17.86 4.95
CA THR A 198 -15.81 -19.09 4.62
C THR A 198 -14.30 -18.75 4.50
N ALA A 199 -13.43 -19.56 5.10
CA ALA A 199 -11.99 -19.28 5.13
C ALA A 199 -11.36 -19.11 3.72
N SER A 200 -11.88 -19.84 2.73
CA SER A 200 -11.47 -19.72 1.33
C SER A 200 -11.90 -18.41 0.66
N ALA A 201 -12.86 -17.70 1.26
CA ALA A 201 -13.32 -16.38 0.79
C ALA A 201 -12.57 -15.21 1.42
N ASP A 202 -11.62 -15.47 2.30
CA ASP A 202 -10.86 -14.44 3.03
C ASP A 202 -9.41 -14.88 3.28
N TYR A 203 -8.53 -14.51 2.38
CA TYR A 203 -7.09 -14.82 2.48
C TYR A 203 -6.34 -13.98 3.53
N ILE A 204 -7.00 -13.00 4.14
CA ILE A 204 -6.39 -12.12 5.15
C ILE A 204 -6.61 -12.67 6.56
N TYR A 205 -7.87 -12.91 6.93
CA TYR A 205 -8.24 -13.30 8.29
C TYR A 205 -9.04 -14.61 8.39
N GLN A 206 -9.18 -15.32 7.25
CA GLN A 206 -9.89 -16.62 7.20
C GLN A 206 -11.31 -16.53 7.77
N GLY A 207 -11.98 -15.42 7.52
CA GLY A 207 -13.35 -15.15 7.91
C GLY A 207 -13.53 -14.67 9.35
N ASP A 208 -12.48 -14.33 10.07
CA ASP A 208 -12.58 -13.84 11.45
C ASP A 208 -13.03 -12.38 11.50
N VAL A 209 -14.32 -12.17 11.78
CA VAL A 209 -14.95 -10.83 11.87
C VAL A 209 -14.30 -9.96 12.93
N LYS A 210 -13.86 -10.52 14.07
CA LYS A 210 -13.21 -9.73 15.14
C LYS A 210 -11.88 -9.15 14.69
N LYS A 211 -11.13 -9.88 13.86
CA LYS A 211 -9.89 -9.37 13.28
C LYS A 211 -10.17 -8.28 12.24
N TRP A 212 -11.24 -8.41 11.47
CA TRP A 212 -11.68 -7.35 10.53
C TRP A 212 -12.09 -6.07 11.26
N ILE A 213 -12.77 -6.18 12.43
CA ILE A 213 -13.09 -5.01 13.27
C ILE A 213 -11.81 -4.32 13.75
N ARG A 214 -10.83 -5.07 14.27
CA ARG A 214 -9.55 -4.50 14.72
C ARG A 214 -8.78 -3.85 13.57
N PHE A 215 -8.76 -4.48 12.40
CA PHE A 215 -8.14 -3.88 11.22
C PHE A 215 -8.84 -2.60 10.79
N ALA A 216 -10.18 -2.58 10.74
CA ALA A 216 -10.95 -1.40 10.37
C ALA A 216 -10.71 -0.22 11.33
N ASN A 217 -10.68 -0.48 12.64
CA ASN A 217 -10.33 0.52 13.64
C ASN A 217 -8.88 1.00 13.51
N SER A 218 -7.94 0.09 13.24
CA SER A 218 -6.53 0.44 13.04
C SER A 218 -6.34 1.28 11.77
N LEU A 219 -7.07 0.97 10.70
CA LEU A 219 -7.09 1.77 9.49
C LEU A 219 -7.71 3.16 9.77
N LYS A 220 -8.81 3.22 10.53
CA LYS A 220 -9.40 4.48 10.97
C LYS A 220 -8.42 5.33 11.76
N LEU A 221 -7.64 4.73 12.67
CA LEU A 221 -6.57 5.41 13.40
C LEU A 221 -5.47 5.93 12.46
N ARG A 222 -4.99 5.11 11.51
CA ARG A 222 -4.01 5.55 10.49
C ARG A 222 -4.51 6.80 9.75
N LEU A 223 -5.75 6.76 9.26
CA LEU A 223 -6.34 7.87 8.51
C LEU A 223 -6.59 9.10 9.40
N ALA A 224 -6.94 8.91 10.67
CA ALA A 224 -7.09 10.00 11.62
C ALA A 224 -5.77 10.75 11.84
N ILE A 225 -4.67 10.02 12.07
CA ILE A 225 -3.35 10.64 12.22
C ILE A 225 -2.89 11.30 10.90
N ARG A 226 -3.29 10.75 9.74
CA ARG A 226 -3.00 11.34 8.44
C ARG A 226 -3.54 12.77 8.28
N ILE A 227 -4.72 13.05 8.82
CA ILE A 227 -5.36 14.37 8.72
C ILE A 227 -5.14 15.26 9.95
N ALA A 228 -4.42 14.80 10.97
CA ALA A 228 -4.34 15.50 12.27
C ALA A 228 -3.78 16.93 12.20
N ASN A 229 -2.93 17.21 11.20
CA ASN A 229 -2.38 18.56 10.99
C ASN A 229 -3.37 19.54 10.33
N VAL A 230 -4.41 19.04 9.62
CA VAL A 230 -5.34 19.88 8.86
C VAL A 230 -6.75 19.89 9.43
N ASP A 231 -7.16 18.80 10.10
CA ASP A 231 -8.44 18.68 10.80
C ASP A 231 -8.27 17.92 12.12
N LYS A 232 -7.71 18.62 13.10
CA LYS A 232 -7.43 18.04 14.43
C LYS A 232 -8.70 17.55 15.13
N VAL A 233 -9.83 18.21 14.92
CA VAL A 233 -11.09 17.86 15.59
C VAL A 233 -11.62 16.51 15.11
N THR A 234 -11.71 16.34 13.78
CA THR A 234 -12.09 15.06 13.19
C THR A 234 -11.06 13.97 13.51
N ALA A 235 -9.78 14.30 13.43
CA ALA A 235 -8.69 13.37 13.74
C ALA A 235 -8.79 12.84 15.18
N GLN A 236 -8.97 13.72 16.15
CA GLN A 236 -9.11 13.33 17.55
C GLN A 236 -10.29 12.39 17.75
N LYS A 237 -11.47 12.79 17.27
CA LYS A 237 -12.68 11.98 17.39
C LYS A 237 -12.49 10.59 16.79
N MET A 238 -11.99 10.50 15.56
CA MET A 238 -11.82 9.22 14.86
C MET A 238 -10.73 8.35 15.51
N ALA A 239 -9.65 8.95 16.00
CA ALA A 239 -8.57 8.24 16.68
C ALA A 239 -9.01 7.67 18.04
N GLU A 240 -9.70 8.47 18.87
CA GLU A 240 -10.18 8.04 20.19
C GLU A 240 -11.27 6.97 20.07
N GLU A 241 -12.21 7.12 19.12
CA GLU A 241 -13.21 6.10 18.82
C GLU A 241 -12.58 4.79 18.30
N ALA A 242 -11.48 4.87 17.56
CA ALA A 242 -10.80 3.69 17.01
C ALA A 242 -10.17 2.81 18.10
N VAL A 243 -9.60 3.43 19.14
CA VAL A 243 -8.95 2.67 20.22
C VAL A 243 -9.90 2.27 21.34
N ASP A 244 -11.17 2.70 21.30
CA ASP A 244 -12.16 2.33 22.30
C ASP A 244 -12.44 0.82 22.25
N PRO A 245 -12.21 0.08 23.34
CA PRO A 245 -12.52 -1.35 23.40
C PRO A 245 -14.00 -1.69 23.13
N GLN A 246 -14.91 -0.76 23.38
CA GLN A 246 -16.34 -0.94 23.09
C GLN A 246 -16.62 -1.00 21.58
N ASN A 247 -15.75 -0.42 20.77
CA ASN A 247 -15.79 -0.50 19.30
C ASN A 247 -14.99 -1.69 18.74
N GLY A 248 -14.51 -2.60 19.58
CA GLY A 248 -13.77 -3.80 19.21
C GLY A 248 -12.24 -3.65 19.24
N GLY A 249 -11.73 -2.44 19.54
CA GLY A 249 -10.30 -2.14 19.67
C GLY A 249 -9.52 -2.18 18.36
N VAL A 250 -8.20 -2.07 18.46
CA VAL A 250 -7.26 -2.06 17.34
C VAL A 250 -6.37 -3.30 17.31
N ILE A 251 -5.54 -3.45 16.29
CA ILE A 251 -4.48 -4.47 16.23
C ILE A 251 -3.44 -4.17 17.32
N GLU A 252 -3.25 -5.10 18.25
CA GLU A 252 -2.28 -4.98 19.35
C GLU A 252 -1.25 -6.12 19.37
N GLN A 253 -1.42 -7.15 18.55
CA GLN A 253 -0.56 -8.34 18.51
C GLN A 253 -0.24 -8.72 17.07
N ASN A 254 0.92 -9.32 16.85
CA ASN A 254 1.36 -9.76 15.51
C ASN A 254 0.45 -10.86 14.91
N THR A 255 -0.28 -11.61 15.72
CA THR A 255 -1.29 -12.57 15.26
C THR A 255 -2.52 -11.94 14.61
N ASP A 256 -2.69 -10.62 14.77
CA ASP A 256 -3.77 -9.83 14.18
C ASP A 256 -3.30 -8.96 13.00
N ASN A 257 -2.03 -9.07 12.61
CA ASN A 257 -1.49 -8.35 11.47
C ASN A 257 -2.34 -8.62 10.21
N ALA A 258 -2.68 -7.57 9.48
CA ALA A 258 -3.34 -7.69 8.20
C ALA A 258 -2.31 -7.98 7.11
N ALA A 259 -2.37 -9.17 6.53
CA ALA A 259 -1.41 -9.57 5.51
C ALA A 259 -2.02 -10.60 4.55
N TRP A 260 -1.68 -10.47 3.29
CA TRP A 260 -1.90 -11.53 2.31
C TRP A 260 -0.80 -12.57 2.45
N SER A 261 -1.16 -13.78 2.83
CA SER A 261 -0.22 -14.89 3.04
C SER A 261 -0.51 -16.10 2.16
N TYR A 262 -1.47 -15.98 1.25
CA TYR A 262 -1.88 -17.08 0.38
C TYR A 262 -1.04 -17.09 -0.91
N PHE A 263 0.06 -17.84 -0.86
CA PHE A 263 0.89 -18.15 -2.02
C PHE A 263 0.94 -19.66 -2.22
N SER A 264 0.52 -20.15 -3.38
CA SER A 264 0.46 -21.58 -3.68
C SER A 264 0.96 -21.91 -5.09
N GLY A 265 1.60 -23.05 -5.23
CA GLY A 265 2.11 -23.53 -6.50
C GLY A 265 3.23 -22.65 -7.03
N SER A 266 3.01 -22.05 -8.21
CA SER A 266 3.96 -21.12 -8.84
C SER A 266 3.72 -19.65 -8.48
N VAL A 267 2.75 -19.35 -7.60
CA VAL A 267 2.46 -17.99 -7.15
C VAL A 267 3.35 -17.66 -5.96
N ASN A 268 4.23 -16.68 -6.14
CA ASN A 268 5.16 -16.21 -5.12
C ASN A 268 4.80 -14.79 -4.71
N ASN A 269 5.35 -14.34 -3.59
CA ASN A 269 5.31 -12.94 -3.20
C ASN A 269 5.77 -12.04 -4.37
N PRO A 270 4.97 -11.06 -4.80
CA PRO A 270 5.27 -10.28 -6.01
C PRO A 270 6.51 -9.40 -5.86
N ILE A 271 6.85 -8.93 -4.65
CA ILE A 271 8.08 -8.16 -4.42
C ILE A 271 9.29 -9.09 -4.56
N TYR A 272 9.19 -10.34 -4.06
CA TYR A 272 10.22 -11.35 -4.29
C TYR A 272 10.47 -11.58 -5.79
N VAL A 273 9.42 -11.63 -6.60
CA VAL A 273 9.57 -11.81 -8.05
C VAL A 273 10.10 -10.53 -8.71
N ALA A 274 9.54 -9.38 -8.36
CA ALA A 274 9.89 -8.10 -9.01
C ALA A 274 11.34 -7.67 -8.75
N LYS A 275 11.86 -7.92 -7.55
CA LYS A 275 13.26 -7.58 -7.24
C LYS A 275 14.28 -8.36 -8.07
N GLU A 276 13.90 -9.55 -8.57
CA GLU A 276 14.75 -10.40 -9.39
C GLU A 276 14.64 -10.11 -10.90
N TYR A 277 13.76 -9.21 -11.32
CA TYR A 277 13.68 -8.86 -12.73
C TYR A 277 15.02 -8.30 -13.23
N ASN A 278 15.46 -8.79 -14.38
CA ASN A 278 16.77 -8.49 -14.98
C ASN A 278 17.95 -8.83 -14.06
N HIS A 279 17.80 -9.83 -13.19
CA HIS A 279 18.90 -10.36 -12.40
C HIS A 279 20.07 -10.78 -13.32
N VAL A 280 21.29 -10.53 -12.85
CA VAL A 280 22.52 -10.94 -13.53
C VAL A 280 23.20 -12.00 -12.67
N ASP A 281 23.35 -13.19 -13.22
CA ASP A 281 23.86 -14.35 -12.46
C ASP A 281 25.33 -14.19 -12.04
N VAL A 282 26.10 -13.45 -12.82
CA VAL A 282 27.55 -13.31 -12.59
C VAL A 282 28.04 -11.88 -12.86
N HIS A 283 29.02 -11.45 -12.10
CA HIS A 283 29.75 -10.22 -12.35
C HIS A 283 30.66 -10.32 -13.58
N LYS A 284 30.69 -9.28 -14.41
CA LYS A 284 31.54 -9.27 -15.63
C LYS A 284 33.03 -9.22 -15.31
N GLU A 285 33.42 -8.67 -14.16
CA GLU A 285 34.81 -8.46 -13.81
C GLU A 285 35.55 -9.78 -13.49
N ASP A 286 34.87 -10.72 -12.82
CA ASP A 286 35.54 -11.89 -12.25
C ASP A 286 34.72 -13.19 -12.35
N ASN A 287 33.54 -13.17 -13.01
CA ASN A 287 32.59 -14.28 -13.08
C ASN A 287 32.11 -14.82 -11.71
N SER A 288 32.24 -14.06 -10.65
CA SER A 288 31.63 -14.41 -9.37
C SER A 288 30.11 -14.29 -9.43
N ALA A 289 29.42 -15.08 -8.59
CA ALA A 289 27.95 -15.03 -8.52
C ALA A 289 27.46 -13.68 -7.98
N CYS A 290 26.42 -13.12 -8.60
CA CYS A 290 25.69 -11.98 -8.08
C CYS A 290 24.64 -12.48 -7.08
N LEU A 291 24.59 -11.91 -5.86
CA LEU A 291 23.75 -12.38 -4.77
C LEU A 291 22.67 -11.37 -4.37
N THR A 292 22.70 -10.16 -4.88
CA THR A 292 21.97 -9.02 -4.32
C THR A 292 20.66 -8.68 -5.04
N GLY A 293 20.41 -9.23 -6.21
CA GLY A 293 19.14 -9.06 -6.94
C GLY A 293 19.25 -8.36 -8.29
N GLY A 294 18.11 -7.97 -8.86
CA GLY A 294 17.96 -7.41 -10.20
C GLY A 294 17.66 -5.91 -10.20
N ASP A 295 16.47 -5.54 -10.72
CA ASP A 295 16.08 -4.14 -10.97
C ASP A 295 15.86 -3.30 -9.70
N THR A 296 15.75 -3.93 -8.53
CA THR A 296 15.44 -3.26 -7.26
C THR A 296 16.39 -3.72 -6.17
N HIS A 297 17.09 -2.77 -5.57
CA HIS A 297 17.98 -2.97 -4.42
C HIS A 297 17.46 -2.20 -3.19
N VAL A 298 18.09 -2.44 -2.03
CA VAL A 298 17.78 -1.67 -0.82
C VAL A 298 18.31 -0.25 -0.96
N ALA A 299 17.51 0.73 -0.54
CA ALA A 299 17.92 2.13 -0.57
C ALA A 299 18.99 2.43 0.48
N ALA A 300 19.88 3.38 0.16
CA ALA A 300 20.88 3.91 1.09
C ALA A 300 20.24 4.49 2.35
N ASP A 301 19.05 5.07 2.20
CA ASP A 301 18.31 5.70 3.29
C ASP A 301 18.10 4.74 4.47
N ILE A 302 17.38 3.64 4.28
CA ILE A 302 17.06 2.69 5.36
C ILE A 302 18.32 2.03 5.92
N ILE A 303 19.32 1.76 5.08
CA ILE A 303 20.57 1.13 5.54
C ILE A 303 21.37 2.07 6.44
N CYS A 304 21.47 3.36 6.11
CA CYS A 304 22.18 4.32 6.97
C CYS A 304 21.57 4.44 8.37
N TYR A 305 20.23 4.42 8.46
CA TYR A 305 19.56 4.42 9.76
C TYR A 305 19.83 3.14 10.53
N MET A 306 19.63 1.98 9.91
CA MET A 306 19.75 0.70 10.59
C MET A 306 21.20 0.32 10.90
N ASN A 307 22.17 0.73 10.07
CA ASN A 307 23.59 0.57 10.37
C ASN A 307 24.00 1.43 11.56
N GLY A 308 23.66 2.72 11.53
CA GLY A 308 24.03 3.63 12.59
C GLY A 308 23.41 3.29 13.94
N TYR A 309 22.21 2.69 13.95
CA TYR A 309 21.58 2.16 15.17
C TYR A 309 22.08 0.75 15.56
N GLU A 310 22.92 0.11 14.75
CA GLU A 310 23.32 -1.30 14.90
C GLU A 310 22.12 -2.24 15.01
N ASP A 311 21.06 -1.92 14.25
CA ASP A 311 19.75 -2.57 14.36
C ASP A 311 19.81 -4.07 14.00
N PRO A 312 19.48 -4.99 14.91
CA PRO A 312 19.56 -6.43 14.63
C PRO A 312 18.62 -6.91 13.52
N ARG A 313 17.55 -6.15 13.21
CA ARG A 313 16.61 -6.48 12.12
C ARG A 313 17.23 -6.38 10.73
N ARG A 314 18.44 -5.77 10.57
CA ARG A 314 19.17 -5.71 9.30
C ARG A 314 19.33 -7.07 8.63
N GLU A 315 19.67 -8.11 9.40
CA GLU A 315 19.85 -9.48 8.89
C GLU A 315 18.58 -10.10 8.32
N LYS A 316 17.42 -9.59 8.76
CA LYS A 316 16.11 -10.04 8.30
C LYS A 316 15.64 -9.28 7.07
N TYR A 317 16.04 -8.02 6.94
CA TYR A 317 15.60 -7.12 5.88
C TYR A 317 16.50 -7.18 4.66
N PHE A 318 17.82 -7.36 4.84
CA PHE A 318 18.81 -7.15 3.79
C PHE A 318 19.65 -8.38 3.50
N VAL A 319 19.95 -8.58 2.23
CA VAL A 319 21.08 -9.39 1.77
C VAL A 319 22.33 -8.54 1.90
N LYS A 320 23.43 -9.13 2.41
CA LYS A 320 24.72 -8.43 2.56
C LYS A 320 25.20 -7.89 1.22
N SER A 321 25.90 -6.77 1.28
CA SER A 321 26.49 -6.17 0.09
C SER A 321 27.69 -7.00 -0.40
N GLU A 322 28.07 -6.82 -1.66
CA GLU A 322 29.25 -7.43 -2.24
C GLU A 322 30.45 -6.46 -2.28
N TRP A 323 30.31 -5.27 -1.70
CA TRP A 323 31.39 -4.33 -1.53
C TRP A 323 32.33 -4.75 -0.40
N LYS A 324 33.62 -4.96 -0.71
CA LYS A 324 34.61 -5.36 0.28
C LYS A 324 34.73 -4.33 1.40
N GLY A 325 34.57 -4.78 2.63
CA GLY A 325 34.65 -3.95 3.83
C GLY A 325 33.33 -3.27 4.22
N HIS A 326 32.25 -3.51 3.48
CA HIS A 326 30.91 -2.98 3.78
C HIS A 326 29.92 -4.13 3.88
N GLU A 327 29.44 -4.44 5.09
CA GLU A 327 28.51 -5.56 5.29
C GLU A 327 27.14 -5.26 4.68
N TYR A 328 26.61 -4.06 4.94
CA TYR A 328 25.39 -3.55 4.34
C TYR A 328 25.64 -2.15 3.80
N VAL A 329 25.38 -1.96 2.53
CA VAL A 329 25.41 -0.65 1.88
C VAL A 329 24.32 -0.56 0.83
N GLY A 330 23.48 0.45 0.93
CA GLY A 330 22.34 0.66 0.05
C GLY A 330 22.69 1.46 -1.19
N LEU A 331 21.88 1.30 -2.23
CA LEU A 331 21.96 2.13 -3.43
C LEU A 331 21.21 3.45 -3.18
N ARG A 332 21.84 4.59 -3.46
CA ARG A 332 21.19 5.90 -3.34
C ARG A 332 20.10 6.05 -4.41
N ARG A 333 18.94 6.54 -4.01
CA ARG A 333 17.80 6.85 -4.91
C ARG A 333 18.05 8.14 -5.68
N GLY A 334 17.38 8.32 -6.82
CA GLY A 334 17.44 9.59 -7.58
C GLY A 334 18.87 9.95 -8.01
N ILE A 335 19.62 8.98 -8.51
CA ILE A 335 20.97 9.14 -9.08
C ILE A 335 20.98 8.78 -10.56
N ILE A 336 22.11 8.96 -11.22
CA ILE A 336 22.38 8.26 -12.47
C ILE A 336 22.69 6.81 -12.10
N ILE A 337 21.80 5.90 -12.49
CA ILE A 337 21.86 4.49 -12.07
C ILE A 337 23.11 3.84 -12.68
N PRO A 338 23.95 3.19 -11.85
CA PRO A 338 25.14 2.50 -12.34
C PRO A 338 24.76 1.25 -13.13
N VAL A 339 25.67 0.79 -13.98
CA VAL A 339 25.48 -0.45 -14.75
C VAL A 339 25.43 -1.64 -13.79
N LEU A 340 24.37 -2.46 -13.90
CA LEU A 340 24.12 -3.60 -13.01
C LEU A 340 25.28 -4.60 -13.02
N GLU A 341 25.78 -4.92 -14.19
CA GLU A 341 26.83 -5.94 -14.37
C GLU A 341 28.19 -5.55 -13.80
N THR A 342 28.35 -4.32 -13.32
CA THR A 342 29.60 -3.82 -12.72
C THR A 342 29.42 -3.45 -11.26
N THR A 343 28.80 -2.30 -10.99
CA THR A 343 28.69 -1.76 -9.64
C THR A 343 27.29 -1.91 -9.03
N GLY A 344 26.25 -1.95 -9.87
CA GLY A 344 24.86 -1.99 -9.38
C GLY A 344 24.55 -3.20 -8.51
N HIS A 345 25.09 -4.38 -8.85
CA HIS A 345 24.90 -5.61 -8.08
C HIS A 345 25.64 -5.69 -6.75
N LYS A 346 26.56 -4.77 -6.49
CA LYS A 346 27.37 -4.83 -5.26
C LYS A 346 26.66 -4.27 -4.05
N TYR A 347 25.59 -3.51 -4.25
CA TYR A 347 24.77 -2.96 -3.17
C TYR A 347 23.86 -4.02 -2.54
N SER A 348 23.46 -3.80 -1.31
CA SER A 348 22.61 -4.73 -0.56
C SER A 348 21.29 -5.02 -1.26
N GLY A 349 20.93 -6.29 -1.33
CA GLY A 349 19.67 -6.76 -1.87
C GLY A 349 18.56 -6.85 -0.82
N ILE A 350 17.35 -7.07 -1.28
CA ILE A 350 16.16 -7.28 -0.44
C ILE A 350 16.12 -8.74 0.00
N ASN A 351 16.21 -9.00 1.32
CA ASN A 351 16.07 -10.35 1.86
C ASN A 351 14.58 -10.71 1.97
N MET A 352 14.08 -11.40 0.98
CA MET A 352 12.69 -11.82 0.90
C MET A 352 12.58 -13.22 0.31
N LYS A 353 11.66 -14.01 0.85
CA LYS A 353 11.37 -15.37 0.43
C LYS A 353 10.09 -15.42 -0.42
N PRO A 354 9.91 -16.46 -1.24
CA PRO A 354 8.73 -16.60 -2.10
C PRO A 354 7.38 -16.55 -1.38
N ASN A 355 7.34 -17.01 -0.13
CA ASN A 355 6.11 -17.12 0.65
C ASN A 355 6.02 -16.11 1.80
N ASP A 356 6.87 -15.09 1.82
CA ASP A 356 6.78 -14.05 2.83
C ASP A 356 5.46 -13.26 2.68
N PRO A 357 4.80 -12.90 3.80
CA PRO A 357 3.51 -12.22 3.74
C PRO A 357 3.63 -10.83 3.12
N LEU A 358 2.59 -10.41 2.38
CA LEU A 358 2.38 -9.03 1.96
C LEU A 358 1.56 -8.31 3.02
N TYR A 359 2.21 -7.49 3.81
CA TYR A 359 1.54 -6.74 4.87
C TYR A 359 0.72 -5.57 4.32
N TRP A 360 -0.47 -5.35 4.91
CA TRP A 360 -1.28 -4.15 4.76
C TRP A 360 -1.11 -3.22 5.97
N MET A 361 -0.97 -3.84 7.15
CA MET A 361 -0.79 -3.18 8.43
C MET A 361 -0.26 -4.18 9.46
N ASN A 362 0.59 -3.72 10.36
CA ASN A 362 1.14 -4.54 11.43
C ASN A 362 0.89 -3.90 12.81
N ALA A 363 1.00 -4.71 13.87
CA ALA A 363 0.77 -4.28 15.24
C ALA A 363 1.77 -3.20 15.70
N ALA A 364 3.01 -3.26 15.22
CA ALA A 364 4.02 -2.27 15.54
C ALA A 364 3.61 -0.88 15.01
N GLU A 365 3.10 -0.80 13.78
CA GLU A 365 2.58 0.45 13.23
C GLU A 365 1.49 1.05 14.10
N VAL A 366 0.52 0.21 14.52
CA VAL A 366 -0.61 0.68 15.34
C VAL A 366 -0.12 1.21 16.69
N ALA A 367 0.87 0.55 17.31
CA ALA A 367 1.49 1.05 18.53
C ALA A 367 2.18 2.41 18.31
N PHE A 368 2.91 2.60 17.20
CA PHE A 368 3.52 3.89 16.88
C PHE A 368 2.49 4.98 16.54
N LEU A 369 1.37 4.65 15.89
CA LEU A 369 0.27 5.59 15.67
C LEU A 369 -0.34 6.08 17.00
N ARG A 370 -0.51 5.17 17.98
CA ARG A 370 -0.95 5.54 19.34
C ARG A 370 0.09 6.40 20.05
N ALA A 371 1.37 6.08 19.90
CA ALA A 371 2.46 6.88 20.47
C ALA A 371 2.46 8.31 19.90
N GLU A 372 2.33 8.47 18.59
CA GLU A 372 2.26 9.78 17.94
C GLU A 372 1.00 10.55 18.34
N ALA A 373 -0.17 9.90 18.34
CA ALA A 373 -1.44 10.49 18.75
C ALA A 373 -1.36 11.07 20.18
N ALA A 374 -0.79 10.32 21.12
CA ALA A 374 -0.65 10.73 22.50
C ALA A 374 0.43 11.81 22.68
N ALA A 375 1.64 11.62 22.07
CA ALA A 375 2.77 12.50 22.31
C ALA A 375 2.66 13.86 21.62
N ILE A 376 2.08 13.91 20.41
CA ILE A 376 2.11 15.09 19.55
C ILE A 376 0.77 15.83 19.58
N TYR A 377 -0.32 15.08 19.54
CA TYR A 377 -1.66 15.68 19.43
C TYR A 377 -2.42 15.73 20.75
N ASN A 378 -1.95 15.04 21.79
CA ASN A 378 -2.60 14.88 23.10
C ASN A 378 -3.97 14.18 22.99
N PHE A 379 -4.10 13.21 22.09
CA PHE A 379 -5.29 12.39 21.97
C PHE A 379 -5.28 11.29 23.05
N ASN A 380 -6.44 10.93 23.56
CA ASN A 380 -6.56 9.85 24.54
C ASN A 380 -6.46 8.48 23.86
N MET A 381 -5.31 7.85 23.95
CA MET A 381 -5.06 6.53 23.37
C MET A 381 -5.12 5.37 24.36
N GLY A 382 -5.54 5.65 25.61
CA GLY A 382 -5.66 4.64 26.66
C GLY A 382 -4.33 4.21 27.28
N GLY A 383 -3.25 4.99 27.13
CA GLY A 383 -1.93 4.72 27.72
C GLY A 383 -0.91 5.80 27.39
N GLU A 384 0.31 5.62 27.87
CA GLU A 384 1.39 6.58 27.74
C GLU A 384 2.15 6.41 26.40
N ALA A 385 2.53 7.53 25.79
CA ALA A 385 3.23 7.55 24.49
C ALA A 385 4.51 6.70 24.49
N GLY A 386 5.32 6.78 25.56
CA GLY A 386 6.56 6.03 25.69
C GLY A 386 6.33 4.51 25.77
N GLU A 387 5.23 4.08 26.38
CA GLU A 387 4.87 2.66 26.45
C GLU A 387 4.45 2.14 25.07
N PHE A 388 3.65 2.90 24.33
CA PHE A 388 3.28 2.56 22.96
C PHE A 388 4.49 2.52 22.04
N TYR A 389 5.41 3.49 22.13
CA TYR A 389 6.65 3.51 21.37
C TYR A 389 7.50 2.25 21.63
N ASN A 390 7.75 1.93 22.90
CA ASN A 390 8.52 0.75 23.29
C ASN A 390 7.83 -0.55 22.84
N THR A 391 6.50 -0.61 22.95
CA THR A 391 5.70 -1.74 22.47
C THR A 391 5.82 -1.92 20.96
N GLY A 392 5.80 -0.82 20.19
CA GLY A 392 5.98 -0.87 18.74
C GLY A 392 7.33 -1.48 18.33
N ILE A 393 8.41 -1.13 19.02
CA ILE A 393 9.73 -1.72 18.77
C ILE A 393 9.71 -3.23 19.10
N ARG A 394 9.20 -3.64 20.27
CA ARG A 394 9.12 -5.06 20.67
C ARG A 394 8.33 -5.88 19.65
N LEU A 395 7.17 -5.38 19.24
CA LEU A 395 6.32 -6.03 18.23
C LEU A 395 7.04 -6.18 16.88
N SER A 396 7.80 -5.17 16.47
CA SER A 396 8.59 -5.26 15.25
C SER A 396 9.71 -6.30 15.35
N PHE A 397 10.43 -6.36 16.47
CA PHE A 397 11.44 -7.40 16.70
C PHE A 397 10.83 -8.80 16.69
N GLU A 398 9.69 -8.98 17.37
CA GLU A 398 8.95 -10.25 17.39
C GLU A 398 8.49 -10.65 15.98
N GLN A 399 7.90 -9.74 15.22
CA GLN A 399 7.42 -9.99 13.84
C GLN A 399 8.53 -10.52 12.94
N TRP A 400 9.72 -9.97 13.07
CA TRP A 400 10.87 -10.33 12.24
C TRP A 400 11.78 -11.40 12.85
N GLY A 401 11.46 -11.88 14.04
CA GLY A 401 12.28 -12.89 14.74
C GLY A 401 13.69 -12.40 14.98
N ALA A 402 13.85 -11.15 15.40
CA ALA A 402 15.12 -10.55 15.80
C ALA A 402 15.24 -10.52 17.33
N ASP A 403 16.42 -10.82 17.84
CA ASP A 403 16.73 -10.75 19.27
C ASP A 403 17.27 -9.37 19.66
N GLY A 404 17.33 -9.06 20.96
CA GLY A 404 17.99 -7.86 21.49
C GLY A 404 17.09 -6.61 21.56
N ALA A 405 15.77 -6.73 21.52
CA ALA A 405 14.83 -5.62 21.60
C ALA A 405 15.06 -4.71 22.82
N GLU A 406 15.30 -5.26 24.00
CA GLU A 406 15.49 -4.49 25.24
C GLU A 406 16.80 -3.72 25.25
N GLU A 407 17.87 -4.27 24.69
CA GLU A 407 19.14 -3.58 24.53
C GLU A 407 19.01 -2.42 23.53
N TYR A 408 18.35 -2.69 22.39
CA TYR A 408 18.06 -1.68 21.37
C TYR A 408 17.23 -0.52 21.92
N LEU A 409 16.15 -0.81 22.67
CA LEU A 409 15.28 0.18 23.30
C LEU A 409 16.02 1.14 24.26
N ASN A 410 17.06 0.65 24.93
CA ASN A 410 17.82 1.42 25.92
C ASN A 410 19.01 2.17 25.31
N ASN A 411 19.19 2.09 23.99
CA ASN A 411 20.30 2.75 23.34
C ASN A 411 20.10 4.27 23.27
N GLU A 412 20.99 5.02 23.94
CA GLU A 412 20.97 6.47 24.01
C GLU A 412 22.16 7.15 23.33
N THR A 413 22.97 6.39 22.59
CA THR A 413 24.21 6.88 21.99
C THR A 413 24.26 6.72 20.48
N LEU A 414 23.74 5.63 19.94
CA LEU A 414 23.76 5.33 18.50
C LEU A 414 22.80 6.24 17.73
N ARG A 415 23.23 6.62 16.53
CA ARG A 415 22.52 7.50 15.60
C ARG A 415 22.72 7.02 14.18
N PRO A 416 21.84 7.41 13.23
CA PRO A 416 22.03 7.11 11.82
C PRO A 416 23.42 7.54 11.34
N GLU A 417 24.04 6.74 10.50
CA GLU A 417 25.30 7.07 9.86
C GLU A 417 25.09 7.93 8.61
N THR A 418 26.11 8.66 8.19
CA THR A 418 26.13 9.34 6.91
C THR A 418 26.36 8.34 5.78
N TYR A 419 25.84 8.64 4.59
CA TYR A 419 25.99 7.75 3.45
C TYR A 419 27.35 7.89 2.77
N VAL A 420 28.15 6.84 2.83
CA VAL A 420 29.41 6.72 2.08
C VAL A 420 29.20 5.73 0.93
N ASP A 421 29.20 6.25 -0.30
CA ASP A 421 29.11 5.42 -1.50
C ASP A 421 30.44 4.73 -1.79
N PRO A 422 30.53 3.38 -1.77
CA PRO A 422 31.78 2.68 -2.08
C PRO A 422 32.29 2.90 -3.51
N ASP A 423 31.39 3.24 -4.46
CA ASP A 423 31.77 3.66 -5.82
C ASP A 423 32.35 5.10 -5.88
N GLY A 424 32.24 5.85 -4.78
CA GLY A 424 32.81 7.17 -4.63
C GLY A 424 32.10 8.31 -5.36
N LYS A 425 30.91 8.06 -5.94
CA LYS A 425 30.22 9.02 -6.82
C LYS A 425 29.01 9.71 -6.18
N ASN A 426 28.35 9.04 -5.25
CA ASN A 426 27.02 9.44 -4.80
C ASN A 426 26.91 9.56 -3.27
N SER A 427 28.01 9.74 -2.57
CA SER A 427 28.02 9.94 -1.11
C SER A 427 27.17 11.14 -0.68
N TYR A 428 26.71 11.12 0.56
CA TYR A 428 25.96 12.20 1.18
C TYR A 428 26.48 12.41 2.60
N ASP A 429 27.07 13.56 2.85
CA ASP A 429 27.87 13.87 4.03
C ASP A 429 27.12 14.60 5.14
N ARG A 430 25.83 14.87 4.97
CA ARG A 430 25.00 15.50 6.00
C ARG A 430 24.44 14.47 6.96
N ASP A 431 24.32 14.86 8.24
CA ASP A 431 23.63 14.07 9.25
C ASP A 431 22.17 13.82 8.80
N LEU A 432 21.73 12.55 8.83
CA LEU A 432 20.33 12.19 8.54
C LEU A 432 19.44 12.43 9.76
N SER A 433 19.95 12.15 10.96
CA SER A 433 19.25 12.38 12.22
C SER A 433 20.21 12.43 13.40
N ARG A 434 19.84 13.14 14.44
CA ARG A 434 20.54 13.16 15.73
C ARG A 434 19.78 12.40 16.81
N ILE A 435 18.66 11.81 16.47
CA ILE A 435 17.79 11.09 17.41
C ILE A 435 18.36 9.71 17.71
N THR A 436 18.39 9.36 18.99
CA THR A 436 18.72 8.03 19.49
C THR A 436 17.46 7.19 19.65
N VAL A 437 17.61 5.87 19.87
CA VAL A 437 16.46 4.96 19.98
C VAL A 437 15.69 5.18 21.28
N LYS A 438 16.39 5.35 22.42
CA LYS A 438 15.76 5.43 23.73
C LYS A 438 14.70 6.54 23.81
N TRP A 439 13.52 6.18 24.33
CA TRP A 439 12.46 7.16 24.57
C TRP A 439 12.88 8.18 25.63
N ASP A 440 12.60 9.43 25.38
CA ASP A 440 12.84 10.54 26.30
C ASP A 440 11.55 11.34 26.53
N ASN A 441 11.04 11.27 27.75
CA ASN A 441 9.84 12.03 28.14
C ASN A 441 10.07 13.55 28.17
N ALA A 442 11.31 13.98 28.36
CA ALA A 442 11.67 15.39 28.41
C ALA A 442 11.96 16.01 27.03
N ALA A 443 12.09 15.17 25.98
CA ALA A 443 12.32 15.63 24.63
C ALA A 443 11.18 16.53 24.12
N SER A 444 11.53 17.46 23.23
CA SER A 444 10.55 18.31 22.55
C SER A 444 9.54 17.50 21.74
N PRO A 445 8.35 18.05 21.44
CA PRO A 445 7.39 17.38 20.56
C PRO A 445 8.00 16.99 19.21
N GLU A 446 8.84 17.85 18.64
CA GLU A 446 9.54 17.61 17.37
C GLU A 446 10.45 16.37 17.46
N GLU A 447 11.32 16.30 18.48
CA GLU A 447 12.20 15.15 18.69
C GLU A 447 11.43 13.86 18.99
N LYS A 448 10.29 13.95 19.68
CA LYS A 448 9.40 12.81 19.89
C LYS A 448 8.80 12.34 18.58
N GLN A 449 8.31 13.26 17.76
CA GLN A 449 7.73 12.92 16.45
C GLN A 449 8.78 12.25 15.56
N GLU A 450 9.96 12.84 15.43
CA GLU A 450 11.07 12.26 14.66
C GLU A 450 11.40 10.85 15.14
N ARG A 451 11.54 10.65 16.46
CA ARG A 451 11.83 9.35 17.07
C ARG A 451 10.76 8.29 16.76
N ILE A 452 9.50 8.66 16.90
CA ILE A 452 8.37 7.77 16.61
C ILE A 452 8.34 7.39 15.14
N ILE A 453 8.46 8.38 14.26
CA ILE A 453 8.35 8.14 12.81
C ILE A 453 9.54 7.31 12.29
N ILE A 454 10.76 7.53 12.78
CA ILE A 454 11.92 6.70 12.43
C ILE A 454 11.66 5.23 12.79
N GLN A 455 11.20 4.93 14.00
CA GLN A 455 10.97 3.55 14.41
C GLN A 455 9.73 2.93 13.75
N LYS A 456 8.67 3.70 13.51
CA LYS A 456 7.53 3.29 12.68
C LYS A 456 7.98 2.93 11.28
N TRP A 457 8.80 3.77 10.66
CA TRP A 457 9.35 3.58 9.33
C TRP A 457 10.19 2.29 9.24
N ILE A 458 11.09 2.04 10.21
CA ILE A 458 11.85 0.80 10.25
C ILE A 458 10.92 -0.42 10.41
N ALA A 459 9.91 -0.34 11.30
CA ALA A 459 8.95 -1.43 11.52
C ALA A 459 8.08 -1.72 10.28
N ASN A 460 7.76 -0.70 9.51
CA ASN A 460 6.93 -0.77 8.30
C ASN A 460 7.72 -1.16 7.04
N TRP A 461 8.85 -1.86 7.18
CA TRP A 461 9.63 -2.37 6.04
C TRP A 461 8.70 -2.95 4.97
N GLN A 462 8.85 -2.52 3.72
CA GLN A 462 8.05 -2.81 2.52
C GLN A 462 6.75 -2.00 2.36
N LEU A 463 6.22 -1.35 3.39
CA LEU A 463 5.04 -0.49 3.28
C LEU A 463 5.42 0.91 2.78
N GLY A 464 6.07 0.98 1.60
CA GLY A 464 6.67 2.21 1.09
C GLY A 464 5.70 3.35 0.83
N ASN A 465 4.46 3.04 0.42
CA ASN A 465 3.43 4.07 0.23
C ASN A 465 3.03 4.73 1.56
N GLU A 466 2.95 3.96 2.65
CA GLU A 466 2.69 4.49 3.99
C GLU A 466 3.88 5.34 4.50
N ALA A 467 5.10 4.85 4.30
CA ALA A 467 6.32 5.58 4.62
C ALA A 467 6.42 6.92 3.87
N TRP A 468 6.07 6.93 2.58
CA TRP A 468 6.03 8.15 1.78
C TRP A 468 4.97 9.14 2.28
N ALA A 469 3.82 8.65 2.69
CA ALA A 469 2.77 9.48 3.25
C ALA A 469 3.17 10.10 4.59
N ASP A 470 3.85 9.34 5.47
CA ASP A 470 4.41 9.89 6.72
C ASP A 470 5.51 10.91 6.46
N TYR A 471 6.43 10.63 5.53
CA TYR A 471 7.46 11.59 5.15
C TYR A 471 6.87 12.92 4.65
N ARG A 472 5.86 12.89 3.80
CA ARG A 472 5.21 14.11 3.30
C ARG A 472 4.52 14.90 4.40
N ARG A 473 3.91 14.22 5.37
CA ARG A 473 3.16 14.80 6.48
C ARG A 473 4.05 15.38 7.57
N THR A 474 5.19 14.74 7.86
CA THR A 474 6.03 15.07 9.02
C THR A 474 7.41 15.59 8.65
N GLY A 475 7.91 15.31 7.45
CA GLY A 475 9.29 15.52 7.06
C GLY A 475 10.25 14.40 7.51
N TYR A 476 9.75 13.37 8.20
CA TYR A 476 10.54 12.28 8.77
C TYR A 476 10.21 10.91 8.15
N PRO A 477 11.21 9.98 8.12
CA PRO A 477 12.62 10.22 8.40
C PRO A 477 13.24 11.19 7.39
N HIS A 478 14.31 11.87 7.71
CA HIS A 478 15.05 12.63 6.70
C HIS A 478 15.61 11.65 5.66
N LEU A 479 15.24 11.83 4.43
CA LEU A 479 15.66 10.98 3.32
C LEU A 479 16.79 11.65 2.53
N ILE A 480 17.69 10.84 1.95
CA ILE A 480 18.78 11.34 1.11
C ILE A 480 18.19 11.94 -0.17
N PRO A 481 18.43 13.22 -0.48
CA PRO A 481 17.85 13.85 -1.65
C PRO A 481 18.41 13.29 -2.95
N ALA A 482 17.62 13.39 -4.03
CA ALA A 482 18.11 13.08 -5.36
C ALA A 482 19.28 13.98 -5.74
N THR A 483 20.26 13.42 -6.47
CA THR A 483 21.37 14.23 -6.99
C THR A 483 20.88 15.19 -8.07
N ALA A 484 21.60 16.28 -8.31
CA ALA A 484 21.27 17.22 -9.38
C ALA A 484 21.22 16.54 -10.75
N ALA A 485 22.09 15.56 -11.01
CA ALA A 485 22.10 14.78 -12.26
C ALA A 485 20.97 13.72 -12.29
N GLY A 486 20.55 13.21 -11.14
CA GLY A 486 19.48 12.21 -11.02
C GLY A 486 18.07 12.81 -11.04
N ASN A 487 17.91 14.07 -10.62
CA ASN A 487 16.62 14.74 -10.72
C ASN A 487 16.31 15.14 -12.18
N LYS A 488 15.38 14.44 -12.81
CA LYS A 488 14.99 14.63 -14.21
C LYS A 488 13.69 15.42 -14.38
N SER A 489 13.19 16.06 -13.31
CA SER A 489 11.93 16.81 -13.35
C SER A 489 11.99 18.13 -14.13
N GLY A 490 13.16 18.54 -14.62
CA GLY A 490 13.32 19.84 -15.25
C GLY A 490 13.14 21.04 -14.29
N GLY A 491 13.40 20.82 -12.99
CA GLY A 491 13.26 21.84 -11.95
C GLY A 491 11.86 21.93 -11.32
N ILE A 492 10.94 21.03 -11.70
CA ILE A 492 9.58 21.01 -11.15
C ILE A 492 9.58 20.47 -9.72
N VAL A 493 10.38 19.44 -9.43
CA VAL A 493 10.48 18.81 -8.10
C VAL A 493 11.75 19.25 -7.41
N ASP A 494 11.63 19.77 -6.21
CA ASP A 494 12.75 20.05 -5.31
C ASP A 494 13.31 18.73 -4.78
N SER A 495 14.62 18.50 -4.94
CA SER A 495 15.26 17.26 -4.52
C SER A 495 15.25 17.04 -3.01
N GLU A 496 15.32 18.10 -2.19
CA GLU A 496 15.31 18.01 -0.72
C GLU A 496 13.91 17.66 -0.20
N ARG A 497 12.86 18.19 -0.82
CA ARG A 497 11.48 17.94 -0.42
C ARG A 497 10.86 16.71 -1.06
N GLY A 498 11.43 16.25 -2.17
CA GLY A 498 10.89 15.14 -2.96
C GLY A 498 9.53 15.45 -3.62
N ALA A 499 9.00 14.46 -4.33
CA ALA A 499 7.67 14.58 -4.93
C ALA A 499 6.58 14.49 -3.85
N ARG A 500 5.57 15.37 -3.96
CA ARG A 500 4.44 15.43 -3.01
C ARG A 500 3.26 14.56 -3.46
N ARG A 501 3.18 14.22 -4.71
CA ARG A 501 2.23 13.31 -5.35
C ARG A 501 2.78 12.86 -6.70
N ILE A 502 2.17 11.85 -7.31
CA ILE A 502 2.46 11.49 -8.70
C ILE A 502 1.53 12.25 -9.67
N PRO A 503 1.95 12.47 -10.92
CA PRO A 503 1.08 13.07 -11.93
C PRO A 503 -0.10 12.15 -12.26
N TYR A 504 -1.22 12.74 -12.63
CA TYR A 504 -2.32 11.96 -13.21
C TYR A 504 -1.90 11.39 -14.56
N PRO A 505 -2.40 10.20 -14.93
CA PRO A 505 -2.12 9.60 -16.23
C PRO A 505 -2.59 10.49 -17.38
N ALA A 506 -1.86 10.47 -18.50
CA ALA A 506 -2.24 11.21 -19.71
C ALA A 506 -3.64 10.80 -20.23
N SER A 507 -4.03 9.53 -20.02
CA SER A 507 -5.36 9.02 -20.36
C SER A 507 -6.50 9.75 -19.64
N GLU A 508 -6.32 10.23 -18.38
CA GLU A 508 -7.35 11.03 -17.70
C GLU A 508 -7.68 12.33 -18.45
N TYR A 509 -6.66 12.96 -19.02
CA TYR A 509 -6.87 14.19 -19.81
C TYR A 509 -7.53 13.93 -21.16
N GLY A 510 -7.45 12.69 -21.69
CA GLY A 510 -8.15 12.27 -22.90
C GLY A 510 -9.57 11.77 -22.65
N ASP A 511 -9.73 10.92 -21.62
CA ASP A 511 -10.97 10.17 -21.38
C ASP A 511 -11.95 10.91 -20.46
N ASN A 512 -11.43 11.76 -19.54
CA ASN A 512 -12.22 12.49 -18.54
C ASN A 512 -11.81 13.99 -18.43
N PRO A 513 -11.65 14.72 -19.57
CA PRO A 513 -10.99 16.02 -19.60
C PRO A 513 -11.69 17.09 -18.76
N VAL A 514 -13.01 17.09 -18.70
CA VAL A 514 -13.78 18.11 -17.96
C VAL A 514 -13.52 17.96 -16.46
N ASN A 515 -13.61 16.75 -15.93
CA ASN A 515 -13.51 16.50 -14.50
C ASN A 515 -12.06 16.62 -14.00
N ILE A 516 -11.07 16.12 -14.76
CA ILE A 516 -9.66 16.24 -14.36
C ILE A 516 -9.19 17.71 -14.38
N ASN A 517 -9.55 18.48 -15.42
CA ASN A 517 -9.19 19.89 -15.48
C ASN A 517 -9.85 20.71 -14.36
N TYR A 518 -11.11 20.40 -14.02
CA TYR A 518 -11.77 21.00 -12.86
C TYR A 518 -11.02 20.67 -11.56
N ALA A 519 -10.67 19.40 -11.33
CA ALA A 519 -9.96 18.95 -10.12
C ALA A 519 -8.58 19.64 -10.00
N VAL A 520 -7.81 19.68 -11.08
CA VAL A 520 -6.50 20.34 -11.11
C VAL A 520 -6.61 21.83 -10.81
N ALA A 521 -7.57 22.53 -11.43
CA ALA A 521 -7.74 23.96 -11.22
C ALA A 521 -8.27 24.29 -9.81
N THR A 522 -9.24 23.51 -9.33
CA THR A 522 -9.98 23.81 -8.10
C THR A 522 -9.26 23.31 -6.85
N TYR A 523 -8.78 22.05 -6.88
CA TYR A 523 -8.23 21.39 -5.69
C TYR A 523 -6.72 21.49 -5.60
N LEU A 524 -6.01 21.58 -6.73
CA LEU A 524 -4.54 21.60 -6.76
C LEU A 524 -3.96 22.97 -7.11
N GLY A 525 -4.79 23.99 -7.37
CA GLY A 525 -4.32 25.33 -7.75
C GLY A 525 -3.44 25.33 -9.00
N CYS A 526 -3.74 24.46 -9.97
CA CYS A 526 -2.97 24.21 -11.20
C CYS A 526 -1.56 23.65 -10.99
N LEU A 527 -1.22 23.17 -9.80
CA LEU A 527 0.09 22.57 -9.51
C LEU A 527 0.03 21.06 -9.69
N LEU A 528 0.55 20.55 -10.80
CA LEU A 528 0.39 19.15 -11.21
C LEU A 528 1.27 18.16 -10.48
N TYR A 529 2.42 18.57 -9.93
CA TYR A 529 3.41 17.63 -9.40
C TYR A 529 3.93 17.99 -8.00
N THR A 530 3.92 19.25 -7.63
CA THR A 530 4.60 19.75 -6.44
C THR A 530 3.72 20.38 -5.40
N SER A 531 2.40 20.51 -5.66
CA SER A 531 1.50 21.08 -4.65
C SER A 531 1.49 20.15 -3.43
N PRO A 532 1.84 20.63 -2.24
CA PRO A 532 1.56 19.89 -1.03
C PRO A 532 0.04 19.71 -0.94
N SER A 533 -0.40 18.48 -0.73
CA SER A 533 -1.75 18.24 -0.23
C SER A 533 -1.96 19.07 1.04
N PRO A 534 -3.19 19.51 1.36
CA PRO A 534 -3.48 20.08 2.68
C PRO A 534 -2.96 19.25 3.84
N ARG A 535 -2.86 17.92 3.67
CA ARG A 535 -2.30 16.99 4.65
C ARG A 535 -0.80 17.18 4.90
N ASP A 536 -0.09 17.72 3.92
CA ASP A 536 1.36 17.80 3.89
C ASP A 536 1.89 19.18 4.31
N ARG A 537 1.05 20.02 4.93
CA ARG A 537 1.40 21.36 5.40
C ARG A 537 1.72 21.41 6.87
#